data_a53d0bdfe882bffd105c67ff2c92c257
#
_entry.id   a53d0bdfe882bffd105c67ff2c92c257
#
_cell.length_a   1.000
_cell.length_b   1.000
_cell.length_c   1.000
_cell.angle_alpha   90.00
_cell.angle_beta   90.00
_cell.angle_gamma   90.00
#
_symmetry.space_group_name_H-M   'P 1'
#
loop_
_entity.id
_entity.type
_entity.pdbx_description
1 polymer ?
#
loop_
_entity_poly.entity_id
_entity_poly.type
_entity_poly.pdbx_seq_one_letter_code
_entity_poly.pdbx_strand_id
1 'polypeptide(L)'
;MPISFAEQKARSGAPWKWLALALLVALSLLTGRLGLWQLDRADEKRDMAQKRQMASSKPPVALERLHAHALTNLEGQRLRLRIDAPLSNWYLDSRTYKGQAGLYVLAVLPLDGPEDGLPAPKQEPTESFKPSPNHHVGEQWRPNHVLVLRGWQAKDPRQPQGIQDRGKIQAGEYVLLRVEHEREHMASRLGLGDRIAGDNLQHWLAVDSRVMSEQSGLQLAPYVLRQLEAAQDEKGQSINDGLVRDWPEPSDGIDKHRAYALQWFLFSGLSLALAVVIAFRWRID
;
A
#
# COMPACT_ATOMS: atom_id res chain seq x y z
N MET A 1 53.01 64.61 -22.53
CA MET A 1 52.96 63.14 -22.84
C MET A 1 51.69 62.58 -22.29
N PRO A 2 50.67 62.17 -23.12
CA PRO A 2 49.43 61.56 -22.65
C PRO A 2 49.69 60.08 -22.49
N ILE A 3 49.43 59.56 -21.28
CA ILE A 3 49.47 58.17 -20.96
C ILE A 3 48.19 57.52 -21.55
N SER A 4 48.39 56.56 -22.47
CA SER A 4 47.38 55.83 -23.16
C SER A 4 46.55 54.98 -22.20
N PHE A 5 45.26 55.30 -22.10
CA PHE A 5 44.26 54.52 -21.36
C PHE A 5 43.81 53.26 -22.11
N ALA A 6 44.57 52.78 -23.09
CA ALA A 6 44.16 51.70 -23.99
C ALA A 6 44.65 50.30 -23.59
N GLU A 7 45.40 50.13 -22.50
CA GLU A 7 46.07 48.84 -22.19
C GLU A 7 45.57 48.09 -20.93
N GLN A 8 44.45 48.46 -20.38
CA GLN A 8 43.94 47.79 -19.17
C GLN A 8 42.66 46.99 -19.41
N LYS A 9 42.45 46.50 -20.66
CA LYS A 9 41.39 45.55 -20.97
C LYS A 9 41.95 44.14 -21.15
N ALA A 10 42.91 43.77 -20.32
CA ALA A 10 43.56 42.47 -20.35
C ALA A 10 42.96 41.55 -19.26
N ARG A 11 42.24 40.54 -19.70
CA ARG A 11 42.17 39.21 -19.07
C ARG A 11 41.57 39.09 -17.67
N SER A 12 40.45 39.66 -17.41
CA SER A 12 39.55 39.00 -16.43
C SER A 12 38.79 37.94 -17.19
N GLY A 13 39.32 36.76 -17.28
CA GLY A 13 38.54 35.58 -17.68
C GLY A 13 37.31 35.57 -16.77
N ALA A 14 36.15 35.97 -17.37
CA ALA A 14 35.00 36.37 -16.57
C ALA A 14 34.62 35.23 -15.61
N PRO A 15 34.65 35.40 -14.29
CA PRO A 15 34.44 34.33 -13.31
C PRO A 15 33.10 33.60 -13.52
N TRP A 16 32.13 34.26 -14.15
CA TRP A 16 30.83 33.68 -14.49
C TRP A 16 30.93 32.51 -15.49
N LYS A 17 31.97 32.48 -16.37
CA LYS A 17 32.19 31.36 -17.29
C LYS A 17 32.47 30.07 -16.53
N TRP A 18 33.37 30.12 -15.57
CA TRP A 18 33.71 28.99 -14.74
C TRP A 18 32.52 28.58 -13.84
N LEU A 19 31.76 29.55 -13.34
CA LEU A 19 30.57 29.31 -12.58
C LEU A 19 29.51 28.56 -13.43
N ALA A 20 29.27 29.00 -14.67
CA ALA A 20 28.34 28.34 -15.58
C ALA A 20 28.75 26.88 -15.87
N LEU A 21 30.05 26.65 -16.11
CA LEU A 21 30.57 25.30 -16.32
C LEU A 21 30.39 24.42 -15.08
N ALA A 22 30.72 24.95 -13.91
CA ALA A 22 30.55 24.25 -12.63
C ALA A 22 29.10 23.90 -12.37
N LEU A 23 28.16 24.82 -12.67
CA LEU A 23 26.71 24.57 -12.55
C LEU A 23 26.22 23.46 -13.50
N LEU A 24 26.69 23.43 -14.74
CA LEU A 24 26.32 22.37 -15.70
C LEU A 24 26.86 21.02 -15.27
N VAL A 25 28.11 20.96 -14.76
CA VAL A 25 28.68 19.72 -14.22
C VAL A 25 27.91 19.28 -12.98
N ALA A 26 27.62 20.19 -12.06
CA ALA A 26 26.85 19.91 -10.86
C ALA A 26 25.42 19.40 -11.22
N LEU A 27 24.77 20.03 -12.21
CA LEU A 27 23.47 19.60 -12.71
C LEU A 27 23.53 18.19 -13.32
N SER A 28 24.57 17.90 -14.11
CA SER A 28 24.81 16.58 -14.68
C SER A 28 24.98 15.52 -13.59
N LEU A 29 25.78 15.79 -12.58
CA LEU A 29 25.97 14.87 -11.45
C LEU A 29 24.70 14.66 -10.65
N LEU A 30 23.96 15.73 -10.37
CA LEU A 30 22.69 15.67 -9.65
C LEU A 30 21.66 14.83 -10.41
N THR A 31 21.45 15.12 -11.71
CA THR A 31 20.48 14.40 -12.53
C THR A 31 20.90 12.94 -12.76
N GLY A 32 22.21 12.67 -12.90
CA GLY A 32 22.73 11.31 -12.95
C GLY A 32 22.43 10.53 -11.65
N ARG A 33 22.62 11.17 -10.49
CA ARG A 33 22.30 10.58 -9.18
C ARG A 33 20.81 10.29 -9.03
N LEU A 34 19.95 11.20 -9.50
CA LEU A 34 18.49 10.98 -9.51
C LEU A 34 18.10 9.81 -10.44
N GLY A 35 18.79 9.66 -11.57
CA GLY A 35 18.60 8.51 -12.46
C GLY A 35 18.91 7.18 -11.78
N LEU A 36 20.06 7.09 -11.09
CA LEU A 36 20.44 5.91 -10.30
C LEU A 36 19.43 5.62 -9.19
N TRP A 37 19.01 6.64 -8.44
CA TRP A 37 17.99 6.47 -7.41
C TRP A 37 16.67 5.92 -7.95
N GLN A 38 16.26 6.35 -9.15
CA GLN A 38 15.05 5.81 -9.78
C GLN A 38 15.22 4.33 -10.17
N LEU A 39 16.42 3.91 -10.62
CA LEU A 39 16.69 2.50 -10.88
C LEU A 39 16.66 1.67 -9.60
N ASP A 40 17.33 2.12 -8.55
CA ASP A 40 17.31 1.45 -7.24
C ASP A 40 15.85 1.26 -6.76
N ARG A 41 15.02 2.28 -6.94
CA ARG A 41 13.60 2.20 -6.57
C ARG A 41 12.79 1.25 -7.46
N ALA A 42 13.12 1.15 -8.74
CA ALA A 42 12.51 0.18 -9.65
C ALA A 42 12.86 -1.26 -9.26
N ASP A 43 14.12 -1.50 -8.91
CA ASP A 43 14.62 -2.82 -8.52
C ASP A 43 14.02 -3.26 -7.17
N GLU A 44 13.97 -2.38 -6.17
CA GLU A 44 13.29 -2.64 -4.89
C GLU A 44 11.83 -3.07 -5.09
N LYS A 45 11.11 -2.37 -5.97
CA LYS A 45 9.72 -2.73 -6.30
C LYS A 45 9.61 -4.04 -7.05
N ARG A 46 10.55 -4.34 -7.93
CA ARG A 46 10.62 -5.61 -8.64
C ARG A 46 10.82 -6.77 -7.68
N ASP A 47 11.74 -6.62 -6.72
CA ASP A 47 12.00 -7.64 -5.69
C ASP A 47 10.75 -7.89 -4.83
N MET A 48 10.05 -6.82 -4.45
CA MET A 48 8.78 -6.95 -3.72
C MET A 48 7.71 -7.68 -4.55
N ALA A 49 7.58 -7.36 -5.85
CA ALA A 49 6.65 -8.05 -6.74
C ALA A 49 6.98 -9.53 -6.87
N GLN A 50 8.26 -9.86 -7.04
CA GLN A 50 8.72 -11.23 -7.15
C GLN A 50 8.47 -12.03 -5.85
N LYS A 51 8.74 -11.44 -4.68
CA LYS A 51 8.43 -12.07 -3.39
C LYS A 51 6.94 -12.35 -3.25
N ARG A 52 6.07 -11.40 -3.63
CA ARG A 52 4.59 -11.61 -3.63
C ARG A 52 4.18 -12.74 -4.58
N GLN A 53 4.75 -12.77 -5.77
CA GLN A 53 4.47 -13.82 -6.75
C GLN A 53 4.89 -15.20 -6.24
N MET A 54 6.10 -15.31 -5.65
CA MET A 54 6.56 -16.54 -5.02
C MET A 54 5.68 -16.97 -3.86
N ALA A 55 5.23 -16.03 -3.01
CA ALA A 55 4.30 -16.34 -1.93
C ALA A 55 2.94 -16.81 -2.44
N SER A 56 2.44 -16.20 -3.53
CA SER A 56 1.16 -16.57 -4.13
C SER A 56 1.20 -17.89 -4.93
N SER A 57 2.37 -18.36 -5.35
CA SER A 57 2.52 -19.63 -6.06
C SER A 57 2.54 -20.85 -5.13
N LYS A 58 2.79 -20.64 -3.83
CA LYS A 58 2.76 -21.73 -2.85
C LYS A 58 1.32 -22.28 -2.70
N PRO A 59 1.14 -23.58 -2.43
CA PRO A 59 -0.18 -24.12 -2.13
C PRO A 59 -0.81 -23.39 -0.94
N PRO A 60 -2.14 -23.22 -0.90
CA PRO A 60 -2.81 -22.62 0.26
C PRO A 60 -2.55 -23.42 1.53
N VAL A 61 -2.29 -22.73 2.62
CA VAL A 61 -2.24 -23.35 3.95
C VAL A 61 -3.67 -23.63 4.39
N ALA A 62 -3.99 -24.90 4.63
CA ALA A 62 -5.31 -25.27 5.16
C ALA A 62 -5.31 -25.05 6.67
N LEU A 63 -6.26 -24.28 7.16
CA LEU A 63 -6.46 -23.99 8.56
C LEU A 63 -7.92 -24.27 8.94
N GLU A 64 -8.11 -24.91 10.07
CA GLU A 64 -9.43 -25.03 10.70
C GLU A 64 -9.75 -23.79 11.53
N ARG A 65 -8.72 -23.18 12.12
CA ARG A 65 -8.81 -22.00 12.99
C ARG A 65 -7.72 -21.00 12.68
N LEU A 66 -8.02 -19.73 12.90
CA LEU A 66 -7.07 -18.65 12.68
C LEU A 66 -6.80 -17.90 13.98
N HIS A 67 -5.55 -17.92 14.39
CA HIS A 67 -5.07 -17.22 15.57
C HIS A 67 -4.43 -15.89 15.23
N ALA A 68 -4.60 -14.88 16.08
CA ALA A 68 -4.04 -13.55 15.86
C ALA A 68 -2.52 -13.55 15.67
N HIS A 69 -1.79 -14.35 16.43
CA HIS A 69 -0.32 -14.46 16.36
C HIS A 69 0.17 -15.10 15.04
N ALA A 70 -0.65 -15.90 14.38
CA ALA A 70 -0.30 -16.54 13.12
C ALA A 70 -0.29 -15.56 11.95
N LEU A 71 -1.05 -14.46 12.01
CA LEU A 71 -1.21 -13.50 10.92
C LEU A 71 0.12 -12.94 10.43
N THR A 72 1.04 -12.61 11.33
CA THR A 72 2.38 -12.10 10.99
C THR A 72 3.19 -13.09 10.15
N ASN A 73 3.13 -14.38 10.50
CA ASN A 73 3.87 -15.42 9.80
C ASN A 73 3.21 -15.82 8.47
N LEU A 74 1.94 -15.49 8.31
CA LEU A 74 1.12 -15.83 7.14
C LEU A 74 0.99 -14.68 6.15
N GLU A 75 1.63 -13.53 6.39
CA GLU A 75 1.58 -12.38 5.50
C GLU A 75 2.01 -12.74 4.07
N GLY A 76 1.19 -12.34 3.11
CA GLY A 76 1.37 -12.66 1.69
C GLY A 76 0.99 -14.07 1.28
N GLN A 77 0.75 -14.99 2.22
CA GLN A 77 0.38 -16.37 1.94
C GLN A 77 -1.12 -16.52 1.66
N ARG A 78 -1.46 -17.61 0.95
CA ARG A 78 -2.84 -18.01 0.72
C ARG A 78 -3.26 -19.00 1.79
N LEU A 79 -4.45 -18.77 2.35
CA LEU A 79 -5.06 -19.61 3.37
C LEU A 79 -6.35 -20.18 2.84
N ARG A 80 -6.63 -21.45 3.13
CA ARG A 80 -7.96 -22.05 3.02
C ARG A 80 -8.51 -22.26 4.43
N LEU A 81 -9.53 -21.51 4.78
CA LEU A 81 -10.10 -21.48 6.12
C LEU A 81 -11.53 -21.99 6.06
N ARG A 82 -11.89 -22.87 6.99
CA ARG A 82 -13.28 -23.26 7.25
C ARG A 82 -13.92 -22.22 8.17
N ILE A 83 -15.13 -21.83 7.87
CA ILE A 83 -15.87 -20.84 8.65
C ILE A 83 -16.82 -21.60 9.59
N ASP A 84 -16.68 -21.39 10.89
CA ASP A 84 -17.46 -22.11 11.90
C ASP A 84 -18.80 -21.44 12.24
N ALA A 85 -18.92 -20.13 11.99
CA ALA A 85 -20.12 -19.36 12.28
C ALA A 85 -20.40 -18.33 11.18
N PRO A 86 -21.68 -17.94 10.97
CA PRO A 86 -22.00 -16.89 10.00
C PRO A 86 -21.29 -15.58 10.33
N LEU A 87 -20.69 -14.93 9.31
CA LEU A 87 -19.97 -13.69 9.47
C LEU A 87 -20.88 -12.48 9.25
N SER A 88 -20.69 -11.44 10.06
CA SER A 88 -21.32 -10.14 9.86
C SER A 88 -20.67 -9.37 8.73
N ASN A 89 -21.49 -8.78 7.84
CA ASN A 89 -20.98 -7.93 6.77
C ASN A 89 -20.87 -6.47 7.23
N TRP A 90 -19.75 -5.86 6.84
CA TRP A 90 -19.52 -4.42 6.84
C TRP A 90 -19.29 -3.93 5.41
N TYR A 91 -19.38 -2.65 5.18
CA TYR A 91 -19.36 -2.09 3.83
C TYR A 91 -18.37 -0.94 3.75
N LEU A 92 -17.52 -0.99 2.74
CA LEU A 92 -16.55 0.06 2.44
C LEU A 92 -17.02 0.83 1.22
N ASP A 93 -17.55 2.00 1.47
CA ASP A 93 -18.23 2.83 0.46
C ASP A 93 -17.26 3.54 -0.51
N SER A 94 -17.85 4.18 -1.50
CA SER A 94 -17.15 5.01 -2.48
C SER A 94 -16.07 4.26 -3.27
N ARG A 95 -16.40 3.04 -3.72
CA ARG A 95 -15.52 2.20 -4.54
C ARG A 95 -16.04 2.08 -5.96
N THR A 96 -15.21 2.46 -6.92
CA THR A 96 -15.56 2.38 -8.34
C THR A 96 -14.88 1.17 -8.98
N TYR A 97 -15.64 0.41 -9.74
CA TYR A 97 -15.15 -0.69 -10.56
C TYR A 97 -15.64 -0.53 -11.99
N LYS A 98 -14.72 -0.51 -12.97
CA LYS A 98 -14.99 -0.32 -14.40
C LYS A 98 -15.95 0.86 -14.69
N GLY A 99 -15.75 1.97 -13.96
CA GLY A 99 -16.58 3.19 -14.11
C GLY A 99 -17.93 3.16 -13.38
N GLN A 100 -18.29 2.05 -12.76
CA GLN A 100 -19.54 1.91 -12.00
C GLN A 100 -19.30 2.16 -10.51
N ALA A 101 -20.16 2.98 -9.90
CA ALA A 101 -20.12 3.22 -8.45
C ALA A 101 -20.58 1.99 -7.68
N GLY A 102 -19.91 1.71 -6.59
CA GLY A 102 -20.20 0.54 -5.77
C GLY A 102 -19.53 0.61 -4.41
N LEU A 103 -19.42 -0.53 -3.77
CA LEU A 103 -18.78 -0.69 -2.46
C LEU A 103 -18.08 -2.04 -2.38
N TYR A 104 -17.10 -2.13 -1.48
CA TYR A 104 -16.59 -3.43 -1.09
C TYR A 104 -17.37 -3.96 0.10
N VAL A 105 -17.65 -5.26 0.07
CA VAL A 105 -18.18 -6.00 1.19
C VAL A 105 -17.01 -6.49 2.03
N LEU A 106 -17.03 -6.16 3.31
CA LEU A 106 -16.15 -6.69 4.32
C LEU A 106 -16.91 -7.72 5.15
N ALA A 107 -16.21 -8.68 5.72
CA ALA A 107 -16.74 -9.51 6.80
C ALA A 107 -15.83 -9.38 8.01
N VAL A 108 -16.40 -9.52 9.19
CA VAL A 108 -15.67 -9.53 10.46
C VAL A 108 -15.49 -10.98 10.89
N LEU A 109 -14.25 -11.46 10.82
CA LEU A 109 -13.89 -12.83 11.18
C LEU A 109 -13.35 -12.85 12.61
N PRO A 110 -13.94 -13.64 13.53
CA PRO A 110 -13.38 -13.84 14.85
C PRO A 110 -12.05 -14.62 14.75
N LEU A 111 -11.11 -14.25 15.59
CA LEU A 111 -9.83 -14.95 15.77
C LEU A 111 -9.89 -15.76 17.03
N ASP A 112 -9.34 -16.96 16.97
CA ASP A 112 -9.21 -17.78 18.17
C ASP A 112 -8.21 -17.16 19.14
N GLY A 113 -8.52 -17.31 20.43
CA GLY A 113 -7.65 -16.87 21.50
C GLY A 113 -6.30 -17.62 21.49
N PRO A 114 -5.38 -17.28 22.39
CA PRO A 114 -4.15 -18.04 22.56
C PRO A 114 -4.50 -19.49 22.90
N GLU A 115 -3.82 -20.43 22.25
CA GLU A 115 -3.89 -21.83 22.67
C GLU A 115 -3.48 -21.89 24.15
N ASP A 116 -4.30 -22.54 24.98
CA ASP A 116 -4.04 -22.69 26.42
C ASP A 116 -2.66 -23.32 26.62
N GLY A 117 -1.72 -22.55 27.13
CA GLY A 117 -0.39 -22.99 27.50
C GLY A 117 0.80 -22.40 26.74
N LEU A 118 0.62 -21.72 25.63
CA LEU A 118 1.71 -21.00 24.98
C LEU A 118 1.80 -19.57 25.54
N PRO A 119 2.96 -19.12 26.04
CA PRO A 119 3.14 -17.72 26.40
C PRO A 119 2.95 -16.87 25.13
N ALA A 120 2.10 -15.85 25.24
CA ALA A 120 1.92 -14.89 24.15
C ALA A 120 3.30 -14.44 23.68
N PRO A 121 3.62 -14.50 22.37
CA PRO A 121 4.87 -13.96 21.87
C PRO A 121 4.98 -12.52 22.34
N LYS A 122 6.12 -12.17 22.95
CA LYS A 122 6.44 -10.77 23.26
C LYS A 122 6.53 -10.04 21.93
N GLN A 123 5.41 -9.48 21.49
CA GLN A 123 5.41 -8.56 20.36
C GLN A 123 6.09 -7.29 20.85
N GLU A 124 7.32 -7.07 20.43
CA GLU A 124 7.86 -5.70 20.45
C GLU A 124 6.93 -4.85 19.59
N PRO A 125 6.47 -3.69 20.10
CA PRO A 125 5.60 -2.82 19.33
C PRO A 125 6.34 -2.45 18.04
N THR A 126 5.84 -2.92 16.91
CA THR A 126 6.30 -2.42 15.63
C THR A 126 6.10 -0.91 15.68
N GLU A 127 7.11 -0.10 15.31
CA GLU A 127 7.11 1.37 15.44
C GLU A 127 5.89 2.06 14.81
N SER A 128 5.13 1.37 13.98
CA SER A 128 3.90 1.85 13.35
C SER A 128 2.65 1.72 14.22
N PHE A 129 2.68 0.97 15.31
CA PHE A 129 1.54 0.82 16.23
C PHE A 129 1.83 1.53 17.54
N LYS A 130 1.55 2.83 17.62
CA LYS A 130 1.45 3.57 18.88
C LYS A 130 0.00 3.47 19.37
N PRO A 131 -0.28 2.78 20.49
CA PRO A 131 -1.63 2.79 21.05
C PRO A 131 -2.06 4.24 21.34
N SER A 132 -3.34 4.53 21.10
CA SER A 132 -3.93 5.82 21.45
C SER A 132 -3.70 6.13 22.94
N PRO A 133 -3.37 7.38 23.32
CA PRO A 133 -3.10 7.76 24.69
C PRO A 133 -4.27 7.55 25.67
N ASN A 134 -5.46 7.20 25.18
CA ASN A 134 -6.65 6.96 25.98
C ASN A 134 -6.93 5.48 26.28
N HIS A 135 -6.12 4.54 25.82
CA HIS A 135 -6.19 3.16 26.30
C HIS A 135 -5.51 3.07 27.67
N HIS A 136 -6.26 2.60 28.66
CA HIS A 136 -5.75 2.30 30.00
C HIS A 136 -4.48 1.46 29.87
N VAL A 137 -3.38 2.03 30.34
CA VAL A 137 -2.06 1.38 30.46
C VAL A 137 -2.23 0.20 31.39
N GLY A 138 -2.41 -1.00 30.85
CA GLY A 138 -2.56 -2.23 31.66
C GLY A 138 -3.18 -3.43 30.96
N GLU A 139 -4.09 -3.23 30.01
CA GLU A 139 -4.61 -4.34 29.22
C GLU A 139 -3.78 -4.53 27.94
N GLN A 140 -3.11 -5.67 27.86
CA GLN A 140 -2.41 -6.09 26.64
C GLN A 140 -3.42 -6.15 25.50
N TRP A 141 -3.33 -5.20 24.54
CA TRP A 141 -4.17 -5.22 23.34
C TRP A 141 -4.00 -6.57 22.63
N ARG A 142 -5.07 -7.32 22.54
CA ARG A 142 -5.10 -8.64 21.90
C ARG A 142 -6.20 -8.63 20.86
N PRO A 143 -5.84 -8.59 19.57
CA PRO A 143 -6.86 -8.64 18.53
C PRO A 143 -7.61 -9.96 18.60
N ASN A 144 -8.92 -9.86 18.57
CA ASN A 144 -9.84 -11.00 18.60
C ASN A 144 -10.69 -11.09 17.33
N HIS A 145 -10.49 -10.15 16.38
CA HIS A 145 -11.15 -10.16 15.07
C HIS A 145 -10.19 -9.68 13.99
N VAL A 146 -10.49 -10.06 12.75
CA VAL A 146 -9.79 -9.55 11.56
C VAL A 146 -10.80 -9.27 10.45
N LEU A 147 -10.50 -8.27 9.62
CA LEU A 147 -11.34 -7.91 8.49
C LEU A 147 -11.06 -8.80 7.29
N VAL A 148 -12.11 -9.29 6.66
CA VAL A 148 -12.07 -10.04 5.40
C VAL A 148 -12.65 -9.17 4.29
N LEU A 149 -11.84 -8.76 3.33
CA LEU A 149 -12.26 -8.03 2.14
C LEU A 149 -12.80 -9.05 1.12
N ARG A 150 -14.10 -9.10 0.95
CA ARG A 150 -14.81 -10.20 0.27
C ARG A 150 -14.95 -10.00 -1.23
N GLY A 151 -15.27 -8.81 -1.66
CA GLY A 151 -15.51 -8.50 -3.06
C GLY A 151 -16.21 -7.16 -3.23
N TRP A 152 -16.37 -6.76 -4.47
CA TRP A 152 -17.08 -5.54 -4.84
C TRP A 152 -18.50 -5.86 -5.29
N GLN A 153 -19.43 -4.98 -4.94
CA GLN A 153 -20.80 -4.98 -5.49
C GLN A 153 -21.18 -3.60 -5.99
N ALA A 154 -21.97 -3.57 -7.07
CA ALA A 154 -22.54 -2.34 -7.59
C ALA A 154 -23.58 -1.77 -6.63
N LYS A 155 -23.66 -0.44 -6.50
CA LYS A 155 -24.80 0.26 -5.91
C LYS A 155 -25.95 0.28 -6.91
N ASP A 156 -27.18 0.09 -6.42
CA ASP A 156 -28.36 0.32 -7.24
C ASP A 156 -28.56 1.84 -7.40
N PRO A 157 -28.53 2.37 -8.63
CA PRO A 157 -28.73 3.81 -8.85
C PRO A 157 -30.12 4.30 -8.40
N ARG A 158 -31.11 3.40 -8.31
CA ARG A 158 -32.48 3.71 -7.88
C ARG A 158 -32.61 3.74 -6.35
N GLN A 159 -31.71 3.08 -5.66
CA GLN A 159 -31.66 3.02 -4.20
C GLN A 159 -30.22 3.26 -3.72
N PRO A 160 -29.68 4.46 -3.87
CA PRO A 160 -28.26 4.73 -3.58
C PRO A 160 -27.88 4.52 -2.12
N GLN A 161 -28.85 4.52 -1.21
CA GLN A 161 -28.67 4.19 0.21
C GLN A 161 -29.07 2.75 0.56
N GLY A 162 -29.75 2.05 -0.35
CA GLY A 162 -30.14 0.65 -0.18
C GLY A 162 -28.97 -0.27 -0.49
N ILE A 163 -28.33 -0.82 0.54
CA ILE A 163 -27.32 -1.86 0.36
C ILE A 163 -27.98 -3.20 0.37
N GLN A 164 -27.81 -3.95 -0.72
CA GLN A 164 -28.19 -5.34 -0.72
C GLN A 164 -27.16 -6.12 0.09
N ASP A 165 -27.59 -6.71 1.19
CA ASP A 165 -26.75 -7.57 2.03
C ASP A 165 -26.49 -8.91 1.31
N ARG A 166 -25.58 -8.86 0.33
CA ARG A 166 -25.23 -10.02 -0.49
C ARG A 166 -24.07 -10.79 0.13
N GLY A 167 -24.14 -12.09 -0.07
CA GLY A 167 -22.97 -12.93 0.10
C GLY A 167 -22.56 -13.13 1.55
N LYS A 168 -23.47 -13.28 2.51
CA LYS A 168 -23.08 -13.71 3.86
C LYS A 168 -22.39 -15.07 3.80
N ILE A 169 -21.22 -15.17 4.40
CA ILE A 169 -20.54 -16.45 4.60
C ILE A 169 -21.26 -17.20 5.70
N GLN A 170 -21.61 -18.44 5.43
CA GLN A 170 -22.30 -19.31 6.37
C GLN A 170 -21.33 -20.27 7.05
N ALA A 171 -21.76 -20.85 8.18
CA ALA A 171 -21.00 -21.91 8.82
C ALA A 171 -20.87 -23.13 7.87
N GLY A 172 -19.71 -23.76 7.88
CA GLY A 172 -19.37 -24.90 7.01
C GLY A 172 -18.77 -24.54 5.67
N GLU A 173 -18.78 -23.25 5.29
CA GLU A 173 -18.15 -22.79 4.06
C GLU A 173 -16.62 -22.69 4.18
N TYR A 174 -15.94 -22.95 3.07
CA TYR A 174 -14.50 -22.77 2.94
C TYR A 174 -14.21 -21.51 2.13
N VAL A 175 -13.29 -20.70 2.62
CA VAL A 175 -12.85 -19.46 1.94
C VAL A 175 -11.36 -19.51 1.64
N LEU A 176 -11.00 -19.08 0.43
CA LEU A 176 -9.60 -18.89 0.04
C LEU A 176 -9.23 -17.42 0.26
N LEU A 177 -8.31 -17.19 1.17
CA LEU A 177 -7.92 -15.87 1.64
C LEU A 177 -6.43 -15.62 1.35
N ARG A 178 -6.04 -14.34 1.19
CA ARG A 178 -4.65 -13.88 1.24
C ARG A 178 -4.49 -12.94 2.42
N VAL A 179 -3.48 -13.15 3.23
CA VAL A 179 -3.17 -12.27 4.35
C VAL A 179 -2.40 -11.06 3.82
N GLU A 180 -2.89 -9.87 4.09
CA GLU A 180 -2.24 -8.61 3.73
C GLU A 180 -2.14 -7.73 4.97
N HIS A 181 -0.98 -7.09 5.17
CA HIS A 181 -0.86 -6.08 6.20
C HIS A 181 -1.71 -4.86 5.83
N GLU A 182 -2.41 -4.30 6.78
CA GLU A 182 -3.19 -3.09 6.57
C GLU A 182 -2.27 -1.93 6.20
N ARG A 183 -2.68 -1.15 5.20
CA ARG A 183 -1.99 0.09 4.83
C ARG A 183 -2.63 1.24 5.59
N GLU A 184 -1.84 1.90 6.41
CA GLU A 184 -2.31 3.09 7.12
C GLU A 184 -2.89 4.11 6.13
N HIS A 185 -4.13 4.51 6.37
CA HIS A 185 -4.82 5.47 5.53
C HIS A 185 -4.33 6.90 5.82
N MET A 186 -4.21 7.72 4.77
CA MET A 186 -3.72 9.10 4.92
C MET A 186 -4.57 9.94 5.89
N ALA A 187 -5.89 9.71 5.93
CA ALA A 187 -6.78 10.39 6.87
C ALA A 187 -6.39 10.08 8.32
N SER A 188 -6.02 8.85 8.63
CA SER A 188 -5.57 8.45 9.98
C SER A 188 -4.26 9.12 10.36
N ARG A 189 -3.31 9.21 9.42
CA ARG A 189 -2.04 9.94 9.62
C ARG A 189 -2.25 11.41 9.94
N LEU A 190 -3.29 12.02 9.38
CA LEU A 190 -3.64 13.41 9.57
C LEU A 190 -4.57 13.66 10.78
N GLY A 191 -4.86 12.62 11.58
CA GLY A 191 -5.78 12.72 12.71
C GLY A 191 -7.25 12.92 12.32
N LEU A 192 -7.61 12.57 11.08
CA LEU A 192 -8.97 12.71 10.52
C LEU A 192 -9.75 11.39 10.59
N GLY A 193 -9.47 10.55 11.59
CA GLY A 193 -10.07 9.23 11.75
C GLY A 193 -11.60 9.23 11.75
N ASP A 194 -12.22 10.28 12.34
CA ASP A 194 -13.68 10.43 12.37
C ASP A 194 -14.32 10.50 10.98
N ARG A 195 -13.54 10.88 9.94
CA ARG A 195 -14.01 10.91 8.55
C ARG A 195 -14.01 9.55 7.88
N ILE A 196 -13.50 8.52 8.53
CA ILE A 196 -13.46 7.15 8.03
C ILE A 196 -14.79 6.43 8.31
N ALA A 197 -15.48 6.81 9.38
CA ALA A 197 -16.79 6.29 9.72
C ALA A 197 -17.86 6.80 8.75
N GLY A 198 -18.72 5.88 8.32
CA GLY A 198 -19.93 6.23 7.60
C GLY A 198 -21.10 6.52 8.55
N ASP A 199 -22.30 6.56 8.01
CA ASP A 199 -23.53 6.93 8.74
C ASP A 199 -23.91 5.95 9.85
N ASN A 200 -23.34 4.76 9.88
CA ASN A 200 -23.55 3.74 10.90
C ASN A 200 -22.30 2.85 11.08
N LEU A 201 -22.28 2.03 12.14
CA LEU A 201 -21.15 1.15 12.48
C LEU A 201 -20.83 0.05 11.46
N GLN A 202 -21.63 -0.10 10.41
CA GLN A 202 -21.38 -1.07 9.33
C GLN A 202 -20.84 -0.41 8.05
N HIS A 203 -20.87 0.93 7.96
CA HIS A 203 -20.48 1.68 6.78
C HIS A 203 -19.22 2.48 7.04
N TRP A 204 -18.21 2.27 6.20
CA TRP A 204 -16.89 2.84 6.34
C TRP A 204 -16.43 3.46 5.03
N LEU A 205 -15.64 4.50 5.08
CA LEU A 205 -15.04 5.14 3.89
C LEU A 205 -13.61 4.64 3.63
N ALA A 206 -12.93 4.17 4.65
CA ALA A 206 -11.60 3.56 4.54
C ALA A 206 -11.46 2.42 5.54
N VAL A 207 -10.51 1.52 5.28
CA VAL A 207 -10.09 0.51 6.25
C VAL A 207 -9.05 1.16 7.15
N ASP A 208 -9.32 1.17 8.43
CA ASP A 208 -8.39 1.52 9.50
C ASP A 208 -8.81 0.75 10.74
N SER A 209 -8.10 -0.34 11.01
CA SER A 209 -8.45 -1.28 12.10
C SER A 209 -8.51 -0.61 13.46
N ARG A 210 -7.67 0.42 13.70
CA ARG A 210 -7.68 1.17 14.97
C ARG A 210 -8.96 1.97 15.13
N VAL A 211 -9.29 2.82 14.14
CA VAL A 211 -10.51 3.65 14.17
C VAL A 211 -11.77 2.77 14.21
N MET A 212 -11.76 1.71 13.40
CA MET A 212 -12.86 0.75 13.37
C MET A 212 -13.00 0.00 14.70
N SER A 213 -11.91 -0.32 15.38
CA SER A 213 -11.93 -0.92 16.73
C SER A 213 -12.49 0.02 17.78
N GLU A 214 -12.03 1.28 17.78
CA GLU A 214 -12.49 2.31 18.73
C GLU A 214 -14.00 2.54 18.63
N GLN A 215 -14.55 2.54 17.40
CA GLN A 215 -15.96 2.82 17.18
C GLN A 215 -16.86 1.59 17.30
N SER A 216 -16.38 0.41 16.92
CA SER A 216 -17.19 -0.83 16.97
C SER A 216 -17.11 -1.55 18.31
N GLY A 217 -16.11 -1.26 19.13
CA GLY A 217 -15.81 -1.99 20.36
C GLY A 217 -15.14 -3.36 20.12
N LEU A 218 -14.84 -3.73 18.87
CA LEU A 218 -14.11 -4.95 18.54
C LEU A 218 -12.61 -4.67 18.55
N GLN A 219 -11.81 -5.68 18.88
CA GLN A 219 -10.35 -5.58 18.81
C GLN A 219 -9.87 -6.16 17.46
N LEU A 220 -9.75 -5.29 16.45
CA LEU A 220 -9.37 -5.69 15.09
C LEU A 220 -7.85 -5.81 14.94
N ALA A 221 -7.38 -6.90 14.34
CA ALA A 221 -5.99 -7.05 13.96
C ALA A 221 -5.61 -6.08 12.82
N PRO A 222 -4.35 -5.57 12.76
CA PRO A 222 -3.90 -4.66 11.71
C PRO A 222 -3.60 -5.41 10.38
N TYR A 223 -4.49 -6.31 10.03
CA TYR A 223 -4.44 -7.14 8.83
C TYR A 223 -5.78 -7.12 8.11
N VAL A 224 -5.72 -7.31 6.80
CA VAL A 224 -6.89 -7.52 5.96
C VAL A 224 -6.71 -8.83 5.22
N LEU A 225 -7.68 -9.72 5.37
CA LEU A 225 -7.71 -10.97 4.63
C LEU A 225 -8.48 -10.75 3.34
N ARG A 226 -7.82 -10.87 2.20
CA ARG A 226 -8.46 -10.68 0.89
C ARG A 226 -9.02 -12.01 0.40
N GLN A 227 -10.32 -12.12 0.22
CA GLN A 227 -10.93 -13.30 -0.38
C GLN A 227 -10.63 -13.34 -1.88
N LEU A 228 -10.01 -14.43 -2.34
CA LEU A 228 -9.53 -14.56 -3.72
C LEU A 228 -10.57 -15.14 -4.66
N GLU A 229 -11.39 -16.05 -4.17
CA GLU A 229 -12.41 -16.79 -4.92
C GLU A 229 -13.74 -16.81 -4.16
N ALA A 230 -14.81 -17.19 -4.83
CA ALA A 230 -16.07 -17.44 -4.16
C ALA A 230 -15.91 -18.53 -3.09
N ALA A 231 -16.70 -18.45 -2.02
CA ALA A 231 -16.69 -19.48 -1.00
C ALA A 231 -17.09 -20.85 -1.59
N GLN A 232 -16.65 -21.92 -0.99
CA GLN A 232 -16.98 -23.29 -1.39
C GLN A 232 -17.75 -24.00 -0.27
N ASP A 233 -18.70 -24.84 -0.65
CA ASP A 233 -19.38 -25.73 0.29
C ASP A 233 -18.45 -26.91 0.69
N GLU A 234 -18.96 -27.79 1.55
CA GLU A 234 -18.24 -28.99 2.00
C GLU A 234 -17.93 -29.98 0.86
N LYS A 235 -18.64 -29.89 -0.26
CA LYS A 235 -18.40 -30.70 -1.46
C LYS A 235 -17.41 -30.06 -2.42
N GLY A 236 -16.90 -28.86 -2.08
CA GLY A 236 -15.99 -28.08 -2.93
C GLY A 236 -16.71 -27.33 -4.07
N GLN A 237 -18.02 -27.22 -4.04
CA GLN A 237 -18.79 -26.48 -5.05
C GLN A 237 -18.73 -24.98 -4.72
N SER A 238 -18.48 -24.17 -5.74
CA SER A 238 -18.41 -22.71 -5.60
C SER A 238 -19.78 -22.10 -5.37
N ILE A 239 -19.90 -21.25 -4.36
CA ILE A 239 -21.14 -20.56 -3.97
C ILE A 239 -21.13 -19.18 -4.64
N ASN A 240 -22.08 -18.97 -5.56
CA ASN A 240 -22.23 -17.67 -6.21
C ASN A 240 -22.86 -16.65 -5.26
N ASP A 241 -22.05 -15.76 -4.72
CA ASP A 241 -22.46 -14.68 -3.83
C ASP A 241 -22.67 -13.33 -4.55
N GLY A 242 -22.49 -13.29 -5.86
CA GLY A 242 -22.67 -12.10 -6.70
C GLY A 242 -21.63 -10.99 -6.47
N LEU A 243 -20.52 -11.28 -5.78
CA LEU A 243 -19.44 -10.33 -5.53
C LEU A 243 -18.36 -10.45 -6.60
N VAL A 244 -17.85 -9.32 -7.05
CA VAL A 244 -16.75 -9.24 -8.01
C VAL A 244 -15.41 -9.24 -7.24
N ARG A 245 -14.51 -10.14 -7.61
CA ARG A 245 -13.17 -10.32 -7.01
C ARG A 245 -12.04 -10.06 -8.01
N ASP A 246 -12.29 -9.18 -8.97
CA ASP A 246 -11.26 -8.69 -9.89
C ASP A 246 -10.38 -7.68 -9.14
N TRP A 247 -9.49 -8.20 -8.30
CA TRP A 247 -8.62 -7.38 -7.49
C TRP A 247 -7.53 -6.75 -8.36
N PRO A 248 -7.45 -5.41 -8.43
CA PRO A 248 -6.34 -4.79 -9.14
C PRO A 248 -5.03 -5.21 -8.47
N GLU A 249 -4.16 -5.83 -9.23
CA GLU A 249 -2.80 -6.02 -8.77
C GLU A 249 -2.16 -4.65 -8.52
N PRO A 250 -1.45 -4.47 -7.40
CA PRO A 250 -0.73 -3.24 -7.20
C PRO A 250 0.18 -3.02 -8.41
N SER A 251 -0.11 -1.99 -9.22
CA SER A 251 0.83 -1.60 -10.26
C SER A 251 2.11 -1.21 -9.54
N ASP A 252 3.12 -2.03 -9.61
CA ASP A 252 4.38 -1.79 -8.90
C ASP A 252 5.07 -0.52 -9.40
N GLY A 253 4.59 0.06 -10.50
CA GLY A 253 5.10 1.28 -11.09
C GLY A 253 6.57 1.17 -11.53
N ILE A 254 7.07 -0.06 -11.72
CA ILE A 254 8.44 -0.36 -12.12
C ILE A 254 8.78 0.38 -13.42
N ASP A 255 7.89 0.29 -14.42
CA ASP A 255 8.09 0.93 -15.72
C ASP A 255 8.11 2.46 -15.62
N LYS A 256 7.33 3.05 -14.71
CA LYS A 256 7.35 4.49 -14.44
C LYS A 256 8.71 4.91 -13.89
N HIS A 257 9.26 4.19 -12.91
CA HIS A 257 10.59 4.48 -12.36
C HIS A 257 11.68 4.33 -13.42
N ARG A 258 11.62 3.31 -14.28
CA ARG A 258 12.56 3.14 -15.39
C ARG A 258 12.46 4.27 -16.42
N ALA A 259 11.25 4.69 -16.77
CA ALA A 259 11.05 5.82 -17.67
C ALA A 259 11.61 7.13 -17.07
N TYR A 260 11.38 7.38 -15.77
CA TYR A 260 11.99 8.53 -15.09
C TYR A 260 13.51 8.42 -15.00
N ALA A 261 14.07 7.24 -14.76
CA ALA A 261 15.52 7.05 -14.77
C ALA A 261 16.12 7.42 -16.13
N LEU A 262 15.51 6.95 -17.23
CA LEU A 262 15.93 7.33 -18.58
C LEU A 262 15.89 8.84 -18.78
N GLN A 263 14.82 9.49 -18.37
CA GLN A 263 14.68 10.95 -18.47
C GLN A 263 15.78 11.69 -17.70
N TRP A 264 16.09 11.27 -16.49
CA TRP A 264 17.16 11.85 -15.69
C TRP A 264 18.55 11.65 -16.30
N PHE A 265 18.82 10.47 -16.88
CA PHE A 265 20.09 10.22 -17.59
C PHE A 265 20.20 11.04 -18.88
N LEU A 266 19.12 11.28 -19.60
CA LEU A 266 19.10 12.16 -20.75
C LEU A 266 19.44 13.61 -20.34
N PHE A 267 18.88 14.11 -19.25
CA PHE A 267 19.22 15.44 -18.72
C PHE A 267 20.67 15.51 -18.28
N SER A 268 21.19 14.47 -17.62
CA SER A 268 22.60 14.37 -17.23
C SER A 268 23.51 14.42 -18.45
N GLY A 269 23.24 13.60 -19.44
CA GLY A 269 24.01 13.56 -20.70
C GLY A 269 23.99 14.88 -21.46
N LEU A 270 22.80 15.51 -21.57
CA LEU A 270 22.65 16.80 -22.23
C LEU A 270 23.41 17.92 -21.53
N SER A 271 23.32 17.97 -20.20
CA SER A 271 24.05 18.96 -19.38
C SER A 271 25.57 18.80 -19.52
N LEU A 272 26.06 17.56 -19.53
CA LEU A 272 27.46 17.24 -19.73
C LEU A 272 27.94 17.61 -21.13
N ALA A 273 27.16 17.22 -22.16
CA ALA A 273 27.47 17.57 -23.55
C ALA A 273 27.55 19.09 -23.75
N LEU A 274 26.60 19.84 -23.17
CA LEU A 274 26.58 21.29 -23.21
C LEU A 274 27.81 21.88 -22.52
N ALA A 275 28.18 21.34 -21.36
CA ALA A 275 29.41 21.78 -20.63
C ALA A 275 30.67 21.58 -21.47
N VAL A 276 30.80 20.43 -22.15
CA VAL A 276 31.92 20.10 -23.04
C VAL A 276 31.96 21.07 -24.23
N VAL A 277 30.81 21.29 -24.90
CA VAL A 277 30.74 22.22 -26.05
C VAL A 277 31.15 23.64 -25.64
N ILE A 278 30.65 24.13 -24.50
CA ILE A 278 30.99 25.45 -23.99
C ILE A 278 32.49 25.55 -23.64
N ALA A 279 33.01 24.55 -22.93
CA ALA A 279 34.44 24.52 -22.58
C ALA A 279 35.35 24.49 -23.82
N PHE A 280 34.96 23.76 -24.86
CA PHE A 280 35.71 23.69 -26.10
C PHE A 280 35.69 25.01 -26.86
N ARG A 281 34.51 25.66 -26.99
CA ARG A 281 34.41 26.98 -27.64
C ARG A 281 35.28 28.05 -26.91
N TRP A 282 35.26 28.05 -25.58
CA TRP A 282 36.06 29.02 -24.83
C TRP A 282 37.58 28.79 -24.88
N ARG A 283 38.02 27.61 -25.32
CA ARG A 283 39.43 27.30 -25.57
C ARG A 283 39.92 27.82 -26.93
N ILE A 284 38.99 28.02 -27.87
CA ILE A 284 39.31 28.45 -29.22
C ILE A 284 39.27 29.99 -29.34
N ASP A 285 38.42 30.65 -28.53
CA ASP A 285 38.33 32.14 -28.41
C ASP A 285 39.36 32.67 -27.40
#